data_a1f512a1a964f80ed2be67efe07893dd
#
_entry.id   a1f512a1a964f80ed2be67efe07893dd
#
_cell.length_a   1.000
_cell.length_b   1.000
_cell.length_c   1.000
_cell.angle_alpha   90.00
_cell.angle_beta   90.00
_cell.angle_gamma   90.00
#
_symmetry.space_group_name_H-M   'P 1'
#
loop_
_entity.id
_entity.type
_entity.pdbx_description
1 polymer ?
#
loop_
_entity_poly.entity_id
_entity_poly.type
_entity_poly.pdbx_seq_one_letter_code
_entity_poly.pdbx_strand_id
1 'polypeptide(L)'
;MQKRRIFLLSPASCGGKRAALLFNERAEFDIARRVRQQPGAPLGEVFSFLSGLYFRGKLTYAREFQNPPPRKAPGIQVITPTDGLYSPGSLVTLKDLERFASVPIEADDSRYRYPLERDAGKIAERIGPRCEVVLLGSVATGKYVDVLLPIFGERLVFPKEFVGHGDMARGGLLLQRAASGVELSYIPVSDPSRLGIRPTKKARAEFDARL
;
A
#
# COMPACT_ATOMS: atom_id res chain seq x y z
N MET A 1 11.92 -1.28 24.88
CA MET A 1 10.57 -0.84 24.47
C MET A 1 10.40 -1.11 22.98
N GLN A 2 9.32 -1.77 22.57
CA GLN A 2 9.02 -2.00 21.16
C GLN A 2 8.76 -0.66 20.47
N LYS A 3 9.35 -0.43 19.28
CA LYS A 3 9.15 0.80 18.51
C LYS A 3 7.68 0.98 18.12
N ARG A 4 7.18 2.21 18.26
CA ARG A 4 5.85 2.57 17.76
C ARG A 4 5.87 2.60 16.24
N ARG A 5 4.78 2.10 15.61
CA ARG A 5 4.76 1.90 14.17
C ARG A 5 3.33 1.91 13.61
N ILE A 6 3.19 2.57 12.49
CA ILE A 6 1.99 2.52 11.65
C ILE A 6 2.39 2.09 10.23
N PHE A 7 1.40 1.62 9.47
CA PHE A 7 1.60 1.13 8.11
C PHE A 7 0.80 1.96 7.10
N LEU A 8 1.45 2.36 6.01
CA LEU A 8 0.82 2.93 4.83
C LEU A 8 0.88 1.89 3.70
N LEU A 9 -0.28 1.46 3.22
CA LEU A 9 -0.41 0.45 2.18
C LEU A 9 -0.67 1.14 0.83
N SER A 10 0.15 0.86 -0.17
CA SER A 10 -0.17 1.28 -1.54
C SER A 10 -1.46 0.61 -2.02
N PRO A 11 -2.27 1.30 -2.85
CA PRO A 11 -3.56 0.79 -3.31
C PRO A 11 -3.45 -0.41 -4.26
N ALA A 12 -4.59 -1.02 -4.55
CA ALA A 12 -4.77 -1.89 -5.70
C ALA A 12 -5.20 -1.07 -6.92
N SER A 13 -4.92 -1.58 -8.13
CA SER A 13 -5.41 -0.96 -9.37
C SER A 13 -6.91 -1.18 -9.51
N CYS A 14 -7.66 -0.09 -9.67
CA CYS A 14 -9.12 -0.12 -9.92
C CYS A 14 -9.47 -0.21 -11.41
N GLY A 15 -8.50 -0.17 -12.34
CA GLY A 15 -8.70 -0.31 -13.79
C GLY A 15 -8.25 -1.66 -14.36
N GLY A 16 -7.87 -2.64 -13.52
CA GLY A 16 -7.35 -3.93 -13.97
C GLY A 16 -8.45 -4.97 -14.29
N LYS A 17 -8.03 -6.15 -14.81
CA LYS A 17 -8.95 -7.24 -15.17
C LYS A 17 -9.91 -7.66 -14.05
N ARG A 18 -9.45 -7.67 -12.80
CA ARG A 18 -10.31 -8.02 -11.65
C ARG A 18 -11.32 -6.93 -11.31
N ALA A 19 -10.99 -5.66 -11.58
CA ALA A 19 -11.95 -4.57 -11.43
C ALA A 19 -13.11 -4.73 -12.39
N ALA A 20 -12.87 -5.13 -13.63
CA ALA A 20 -13.92 -5.41 -14.60
C ALA A 20 -14.95 -6.46 -14.11
N LEU A 21 -14.52 -7.41 -13.25
CA LEU A 21 -15.46 -8.36 -12.64
C LEU A 21 -16.39 -7.70 -11.63
N LEU A 22 -15.95 -6.67 -10.90
CA LEU A 22 -16.80 -5.92 -9.96
C LEU A 22 -17.79 -5.02 -10.71
N PHE A 23 -17.38 -4.45 -11.85
CA PHE A 23 -18.21 -3.61 -12.70
C PHE A 23 -19.22 -4.40 -13.56
N ASN A 24 -19.06 -5.72 -13.65
CA ASN A 24 -20.01 -6.55 -14.36
C ASN A 24 -21.32 -6.66 -13.57
N GLU A 25 -22.39 -6.10 -14.09
CA GLU A 25 -23.73 -6.09 -13.48
C GLU A 25 -24.28 -7.50 -13.20
N ARG A 26 -23.86 -8.49 -14.00
CA ARG A 26 -24.25 -9.90 -13.86
C ARG A 26 -23.43 -10.67 -12.81
N ALA A 27 -22.44 -10.04 -12.19
CA ALA A 27 -21.62 -10.73 -11.20
C ALA A 27 -22.38 -10.90 -9.88
N GLU A 28 -22.57 -12.15 -9.45
CA GLU A 28 -23.38 -12.52 -8.26
C GLU A 28 -22.54 -12.88 -7.02
N PHE A 29 -21.22 -12.85 -7.09
CA PHE A 29 -20.38 -13.14 -5.94
C PHE A 29 -20.43 -12.01 -4.89
N ASP A 30 -20.22 -12.36 -3.63
CA ASP A 30 -20.52 -11.53 -2.47
C ASP A 30 -19.95 -10.10 -2.57
N ILE A 31 -18.65 -9.93 -2.83
CA ILE A 31 -18.02 -8.61 -2.86
C ILE A 31 -18.56 -7.74 -4.00
N ALA A 32 -18.93 -8.33 -5.16
CA ALA A 32 -19.53 -7.60 -6.27
C ALA A 32 -20.93 -7.08 -5.93
N ARG A 33 -21.73 -7.88 -5.22
CA ARG A 33 -23.05 -7.42 -4.73
C ARG A 33 -22.92 -6.30 -3.71
N ARG A 34 -22.00 -6.45 -2.75
CA ARG A 34 -21.80 -5.47 -1.67
C ARG A 34 -21.30 -4.12 -2.18
N VAL A 35 -20.37 -4.07 -3.13
CA VAL A 35 -19.88 -2.78 -3.67
C VAL A 35 -20.92 -2.05 -4.53
N ARG A 36 -21.91 -2.76 -5.07
CA ARG A 36 -23.02 -2.17 -5.84
C ARG A 36 -24.12 -1.57 -4.97
N GLN A 37 -24.18 -1.94 -3.70
CA GLN A 37 -25.23 -1.53 -2.76
C GLN A 37 -24.64 -0.63 -1.67
N GLN A 38 -25.46 0.23 -1.09
CA GLN A 38 -25.12 0.93 0.12
C GLN A 38 -25.18 -0.03 1.34
N PRO A 39 -24.30 0.06 2.30
CA PRO A 39 -23.23 1.07 2.44
C PRO A 39 -21.90 0.72 1.72
N GLY A 40 -21.82 -0.33 0.92
CA GLY A 40 -20.63 -0.77 0.22
C GLY A 40 -19.90 -1.94 0.91
N ALA A 41 -18.63 -2.11 0.58
CA ALA A 41 -17.75 -3.13 1.15
C ALA A 41 -16.47 -2.51 1.74
N PRO A 42 -15.83 -3.12 2.75
CA PRO A 42 -14.58 -2.62 3.31
C PRO A 42 -13.48 -2.54 2.26
N LEU A 43 -12.78 -1.40 2.21
CA LEU A 43 -11.70 -1.13 1.24
C LEU A 43 -10.63 -2.23 1.25
N GLY A 44 -10.29 -2.72 2.45
CA GLY A 44 -9.31 -3.79 2.62
C GLY A 44 -9.72 -5.10 1.93
N GLU A 45 -11.01 -5.46 1.94
CA GLU A 45 -11.54 -6.63 1.23
C GLU A 45 -11.56 -6.39 -0.28
N VAL A 46 -12.05 -5.22 -0.71
CA VAL A 46 -12.08 -4.84 -2.12
C VAL A 46 -10.69 -4.85 -2.74
N PHE A 47 -9.72 -4.20 -2.09
CA PHE A 47 -8.36 -4.16 -2.60
C PHE A 47 -7.63 -5.52 -2.52
N SER A 48 -7.97 -6.37 -1.55
CA SER A 48 -7.50 -7.75 -1.50
C SER A 48 -8.05 -8.59 -2.67
N PHE A 49 -9.29 -8.36 -3.09
CA PHE A 49 -9.86 -8.96 -4.29
C PHE A 49 -9.15 -8.46 -5.56
N LEU A 50 -9.00 -7.13 -5.71
CA LEU A 50 -8.43 -6.51 -6.90
C LEU A 50 -6.97 -6.88 -7.14
N SER A 51 -6.13 -6.80 -6.12
CA SER A 51 -4.68 -7.06 -6.21
C SER A 51 -4.28 -8.50 -5.84
N GLY A 52 -5.19 -9.26 -5.23
CA GLY A 52 -4.92 -10.64 -4.81
C GLY A 52 -3.79 -10.76 -3.79
N LEU A 53 -2.74 -11.52 -4.12
CA LEU A 53 -1.69 -11.91 -3.17
C LEU A 53 -0.98 -10.71 -2.53
N TYR A 54 -0.64 -9.69 -3.32
CA TYR A 54 0.18 -8.60 -2.81
C TYR A 54 -0.58 -7.70 -1.81
N PHE A 55 -1.80 -7.26 -2.14
CA PHE A 55 -2.53 -6.41 -1.19
C PHE A 55 -2.96 -7.20 0.04
N ARG A 56 -3.40 -8.45 -0.13
CA ARG A 56 -3.72 -9.34 0.99
C ARG A 56 -2.50 -9.54 1.90
N GLY A 57 -1.32 -9.77 1.33
CA GLY A 57 -0.07 -9.87 2.08
C GLY A 57 0.22 -8.61 2.89
N LYS A 58 0.12 -7.42 2.26
CA LYS A 58 0.31 -6.13 2.94
C LYS A 58 -0.64 -5.96 4.13
N LEU A 59 -1.92 -6.23 3.91
CA LEU A 59 -2.94 -6.05 4.96
C LEU A 59 -2.77 -7.03 6.12
N THR A 60 -2.50 -8.30 5.82
CA THR A 60 -2.26 -9.34 6.83
C THR A 60 -1.03 -9.01 7.66
N TYR A 61 0.07 -8.66 7.01
CA TYR A 61 1.32 -8.28 7.66
C TYR A 61 1.16 -7.04 8.53
N ALA A 62 0.52 -6.00 8.02
CA ALA A 62 0.29 -4.78 8.78
C ALA A 62 -0.60 -5.00 10.01
N ARG A 63 -1.58 -5.88 9.93
CA ARG A 63 -2.42 -6.27 11.08
C ARG A 63 -1.62 -6.95 12.18
N GLU A 64 -0.69 -7.80 11.83
CA GLU A 64 0.16 -8.52 12.77
C GLU A 64 1.15 -7.60 13.49
N PHE A 65 1.80 -6.69 12.75
CA PHE A 65 2.95 -5.93 13.27
C PHE A 65 2.67 -4.46 13.60
N GLN A 66 1.44 -3.97 13.46
CA GLN A 66 1.12 -2.60 13.84
C GLN A 66 1.28 -2.38 15.36
N ASN A 67 1.90 -1.25 15.72
CA ASN A 67 2.03 -0.82 17.11
C ASN A 67 1.86 0.71 17.20
N PRO A 68 0.65 1.23 16.89
CA PRO A 68 0.42 2.67 16.86
C PRO A 68 0.56 3.32 18.24
N PRO A 69 0.85 4.61 18.31
CA PRO A 69 0.74 5.37 19.55
C PRO A 69 -0.68 5.32 20.08
N PRO A 70 -0.89 5.04 21.37
CA PRO A 70 -2.24 4.91 21.93
C PRO A 70 -3.11 6.15 21.66
N ARG A 71 -4.34 5.94 21.14
CA ARG A 71 -5.36 6.96 20.88
C ARG A 71 -4.97 8.11 19.94
N LYS A 72 -3.85 8.01 19.22
CA LYS A 72 -3.34 9.09 18.39
C LYS A 72 -3.57 8.90 16.90
N ALA A 73 -3.36 7.69 16.40
CA ALA A 73 -3.55 7.39 14.98
C ALA A 73 -3.95 5.92 14.78
N PRO A 74 -4.68 5.60 13.70
CA PRO A 74 -4.89 4.21 13.28
C PRO A 74 -3.55 3.56 12.92
N GLY A 75 -3.41 2.26 13.24
CA GLY A 75 -2.19 1.51 12.96
C GLY A 75 -1.99 1.21 11.46
N ILE A 76 -3.08 1.23 10.68
CA ILE A 76 -3.04 0.91 9.24
C ILE A 76 -3.85 1.94 8.46
N GLN A 77 -3.24 2.48 7.41
CA GLN A 77 -3.90 3.35 6.44
C GLN A 77 -3.62 2.84 5.02
N VAL A 78 -4.60 2.97 4.16
CA VAL A 78 -4.52 2.64 2.74
C VAL A 78 -4.51 3.93 1.93
N ILE A 79 -3.49 4.07 1.08
CA ILE A 79 -3.43 5.19 0.13
C ILE A 79 -4.51 4.97 -0.94
N THR A 80 -5.28 6.01 -1.22
CA THR A 80 -6.26 6.02 -2.31
C THR A 80 -5.84 7.01 -3.41
N PRO A 81 -6.26 6.80 -4.67
CA PRO A 81 -5.88 7.70 -5.76
C PRO A 81 -6.49 9.11 -5.67
N THR A 82 -7.62 9.28 -4.96
CA THR A 82 -8.36 10.56 -4.96
C THR A 82 -8.63 11.13 -3.57
N ASP A 83 -8.70 10.29 -2.53
CA ASP A 83 -9.26 10.70 -1.24
C ASP A 83 -8.23 10.68 -0.11
N GLY A 84 -6.95 10.55 -0.43
CA GLY A 84 -5.88 10.51 0.57
C GLY A 84 -5.79 9.16 1.27
N LEU A 85 -5.93 9.12 2.59
CA LEU A 85 -5.71 7.95 3.44
C LEU A 85 -7.03 7.43 4.02
N TYR A 86 -7.37 6.19 3.69
CA TYR A 86 -8.53 5.49 4.24
C TYR A 86 -8.13 4.37 5.20
N SER A 87 -8.99 4.12 6.20
CA SER A 87 -8.90 2.88 6.98
C SER A 87 -9.19 1.66 6.09
N PRO A 88 -8.56 0.50 6.30
CA PRO A 88 -8.97 -0.74 5.63
C PRO A 88 -10.45 -1.11 5.83
N GLY A 89 -11.06 -0.64 6.92
CA GLY A 89 -12.49 -0.83 7.20
C GLY A 89 -13.43 0.20 6.59
N SER A 90 -12.90 1.25 5.95
CA SER A 90 -13.74 2.26 5.26
C SER A 90 -14.57 1.59 4.17
N LEU A 91 -15.87 1.87 4.15
CA LEU A 91 -16.78 1.29 3.18
C LEU A 91 -16.66 2.05 1.85
N VAL A 92 -16.55 1.31 0.75
CA VAL A 92 -16.47 1.84 -0.61
C VAL A 92 -17.46 1.14 -1.53
N THR A 93 -17.98 1.91 -2.49
CA THR A 93 -18.92 1.48 -3.50
C THR A 93 -18.28 1.44 -4.90
N LEU A 94 -19.01 0.98 -5.93
CA LEU A 94 -18.53 1.07 -7.31
C LEU A 94 -18.20 2.51 -7.72
N LYS A 95 -18.98 3.50 -7.30
CA LYS A 95 -18.71 4.93 -7.59
C LYS A 95 -17.35 5.38 -7.04
N ASP A 96 -16.97 4.87 -5.87
CA ASP A 96 -15.65 5.16 -5.29
C ASP A 96 -14.54 4.50 -6.13
N LEU A 97 -14.75 3.26 -6.59
CA LEU A 97 -13.78 2.55 -7.44
C LEU A 97 -13.63 3.21 -8.82
N GLU A 98 -14.71 3.73 -9.41
CA GLU A 98 -14.69 4.53 -10.65
C GLU A 98 -13.85 5.80 -10.45
N ARG A 99 -14.10 6.53 -9.37
CA ARG A 99 -13.33 7.71 -9.01
C ARG A 99 -11.86 7.39 -8.79
N PHE A 100 -11.53 6.30 -8.09
CA PHE A 100 -10.16 5.84 -7.92
C PHE A 100 -9.49 5.46 -9.25
N ALA A 101 -10.25 4.87 -10.18
CA ALA A 101 -9.74 4.51 -11.51
C ALA A 101 -9.48 5.72 -12.42
N SER A 102 -10.16 6.86 -12.16
CA SER A 102 -10.10 8.06 -13.00
C SER A 102 -8.86 8.94 -12.76
N VAL A 103 -8.09 8.68 -11.70
CA VAL A 103 -6.92 9.50 -11.34
C VAL A 103 -5.67 8.63 -11.32
N PRO A 104 -4.62 8.99 -12.08
CA PRO A 104 -3.35 8.29 -12.02
C PRO A 104 -2.66 8.54 -10.68
N ILE A 105 -1.90 7.54 -10.21
CA ILE A 105 -1.07 7.68 -9.01
C ILE A 105 0.27 8.25 -9.43
N GLU A 106 0.32 9.57 -9.57
CA GLU A 106 1.50 10.33 -9.98
C GLU A 106 1.69 11.52 -9.03
N ALA A 107 2.94 11.73 -8.59
CA ALA A 107 3.24 12.77 -7.60
C ALA A 107 2.92 14.20 -8.10
N ASP A 108 2.86 14.38 -9.42
CA ASP A 108 2.56 15.66 -10.05
C ASP A 108 1.05 15.90 -10.26
N ASP A 109 0.21 14.86 -10.13
CA ASP A 109 -1.25 15.04 -10.22
C ASP A 109 -1.81 15.56 -8.90
N SER A 110 -2.30 16.78 -8.91
CA SER A 110 -2.84 17.46 -7.72
C SER A 110 -4.05 16.74 -7.11
N ARG A 111 -4.85 16.02 -7.93
CA ARG A 111 -6.03 15.28 -7.48
C ARG A 111 -5.64 14.10 -6.58
N TYR A 112 -4.46 13.52 -6.81
CA TYR A 112 -3.86 12.49 -5.97
C TYR A 112 -3.03 13.11 -4.83
N ARG A 113 -2.17 14.06 -5.17
CA ARG A 113 -1.17 14.61 -4.25
C ARG A 113 -1.79 15.31 -3.05
N TYR A 114 -2.67 16.28 -3.27
CA TYR A 114 -3.17 17.12 -2.18
C TYR A 114 -3.96 16.36 -1.11
N PRO A 115 -4.89 15.44 -1.44
CA PRO A 115 -5.54 14.63 -0.40
C PRO A 115 -4.58 13.78 0.40
N LEU A 116 -3.54 13.21 -0.25
CA LEU A 116 -2.54 12.40 0.42
C LEU A 116 -1.65 13.25 1.35
N GLU A 117 -1.17 14.41 0.90
CA GLU A 117 -0.39 15.34 1.71
C GLU A 117 -1.19 15.83 2.94
N ARG A 118 -2.43 16.22 2.74
CA ARG A 118 -3.33 16.66 3.82
C ARG A 118 -3.44 15.60 4.93
N ASP A 119 -3.71 14.36 4.57
CA ASP A 119 -3.97 13.32 5.56
C ASP A 119 -2.67 12.78 6.16
N ALA A 120 -1.59 12.69 5.39
CA ALA A 120 -0.27 12.35 5.88
C ALA A 120 0.25 13.40 6.88
N GLY A 121 0.03 14.68 6.62
CA GLY A 121 0.35 15.77 7.54
C GLY A 121 -0.37 15.63 8.89
N LYS A 122 -1.70 15.41 8.87
CA LYS A 122 -2.48 15.15 10.09
C LYS A 122 -1.97 13.94 10.88
N ILE A 123 -1.54 12.89 10.19
CA ILE A 123 -0.97 11.70 10.85
C ILE A 123 0.39 12.05 11.46
N ALA A 124 1.27 12.77 10.74
CA ALA A 124 2.60 13.14 11.20
C ALA A 124 2.56 13.94 12.51
N GLU A 125 1.58 14.85 12.66
CA GLU A 125 1.33 15.60 13.89
C GLU A 125 0.91 14.72 15.07
N ARG A 126 0.09 13.71 14.81
CA ARG A 126 -0.49 12.86 15.85
C ARG A 126 0.44 11.78 16.37
N ILE A 127 1.27 11.18 15.51
CA ILE A 127 2.08 10.02 15.89
C ILE A 127 3.35 10.37 16.67
N GLY A 128 3.78 11.65 16.61
CA GLY A 128 4.99 12.13 17.27
C GLY A 128 6.30 11.67 16.60
N PRO A 129 7.45 12.17 17.06
CA PRO A 129 8.73 12.03 16.34
C PRO A 129 9.35 10.63 16.39
N ARG A 130 8.94 9.77 17.31
CA ARG A 130 9.52 8.43 17.51
C ARG A 130 8.72 7.30 16.89
N CYS A 131 7.63 7.58 16.17
CA CYS A 131 6.83 6.58 15.49
C CYS A 131 7.32 6.38 14.06
N GLU A 132 7.65 5.15 13.70
CA GLU A 132 7.96 4.77 12.33
C GLU A 132 6.70 4.68 11.48
N VAL A 133 6.82 5.08 10.21
CA VAL A 133 5.77 4.97 9.19
C VAL A 133 6.26 4.01 8.11
N VAL A 134 5.74 2.79 8.12
CA VAL A 134 6.17 1.74 7.20
C VAL A 134 5.38 1.82 5.90
N LEU A 135 6.04 2.13 4.80
CA LEU A 135 5.45 2.11 3.46
C LEU A 135 5.51 0.69 2.87
N LEU A 136 4.37 0.04 2.76
CA LEU A 136 4.22 -1.22 2.01
C LEU A 136 3.77 -0.91 0.58
N GLY A 137 4.72 -0.53 -0.26
CA GLY A 137 4.50 -0.12 -1.63
C GLY A 137 5.80 -0.08 -2.43
N SER A 138 5.74 0.43 -3.66
CA SER A 138 6.94 0.69 -4.46
C SER A 138 7.68 1.90 -3.92
N VAL A 139 8.97 1.76 -3.67
CA VAL A 139 9.88 2.86 -3.29
C VAL A 139 10.84 3.23 -4.43
N ALA A 140 10.78 2.49 -5.54
CA ALA A 140 11.63 2.72 -6.71
C ALA A 140 11.13 3.86 -7.61
N THR A 141 9.87 4.24 -7.48
CA THR A 141 9.25 5.35 -8.22
C THR A 141 8.84 6.46 -7.27
N GLY A 142 8.83 7.70 -7.73
CA GLY A 142 8.49 8.88 -6.92
C GLY A 142 7.03 8.92 -6.43
N LYS A 143 6.13 8.16 -7.03
CA LYS A 143 4.67 8.28 -6.83
C LYS A 143 4.15 8.30 -5.38
N TYR A 144 4.85 7.63 -4.47
CA TYR A 144 4.56 7.71 -3.02
C TYR A 144 5.65 8.47 -2.29
N VAL A 145 6.89 8.24 -2.68
CA VAL A 145 8.08 8.74 -1.98
C VAL A 145 8.14 10.26 -2.04
N ASP A 146 7.90 10.86 -3.22
CA ASP A 146 8.01 12.31 -3.43
C ASP A 146 6.93 13.10 -2.67
N VAL A 147 5.84 12.43 -2.30
CA VAL A 147 4.77 13.00 -1.48
C VAL A 147 5.01 12.78 0.01
N LEU A 148 5.43 11.59 0.41
CA LEU A 148 5.47 11.18 1.82
C LEU A 148 6.79 11.51 2.51
N LEU A 149 7.92 11.46 1.78
CA LEU A 149 9.25 11.71 2.35
C LEU A 149 9.41 13.14 2.92
N PRO A 150 8.92 14.20 2.25
CA PRO A 150 8.95 15.55 2.84
C PRO A 150 8.18 15.68 4.16
N ILE A 151 7.16 14.85 4.37
CA ILE A 151 6.29 14.92 5.56
C ILE A 151 6.86 14.10 6.73
N PHE A 152 7.33 12.89 6.45
CA PHE A 152 7.76 11.96 7.50
C PHE A 152 9.28 11.92 7.71
N GLY A 153 10.09 12.39 6.74
CA GLY A 153 11.55 12.34 6.79
C GLY A 153 12.07 10.91 7.06
N GLU A 154 13.06 10.80 7.92
CA GLU A 154 13.70 9.54 8.30
C GLU A 154 12.76 8.52 8.98
N ARG A 155 11.60 8.95 9.42
CA ARG A 155 10.55 8.07 9.97
C ARG A 155 9.82 7.25 8.90
N LEU A 156 9.90 7.67 7.62
CA LEU A 156 9.38 6.89 6.50
C LEU A 156 10.36 5.78 6.19
N VAL A 157 9.93 4.56 6.50
CA VAL A 157 10.75 3.35 6.32
C VAL A 157 10.04 2.34 5.43
N PHE A 158 10.77 1.38 4.90
CA PHE A 158 10.21 0.29 4.11
C PHE A 158 10.97 -1.02 4.37
N PRO A 159 10.38 -2.21 4.08
CA PRO A 159 11.09 -3.47 4.23
C PRO A 159 12.30 -3.56 3.31
N LYS A 160 13.50 -3.76 3.88
CA LYS A 160 14.76 -3.92 3.13
C LYS A 160 14.66 -5.06 2.12
N GLU A 161 13.97 -6.12 2.48
CA GLU A 161 13.78 -7.32 1.67
C GLU A 161 12.90 -7.10 0.42
N PHE A 162 12.29 -5.90 0.29
CA PHE A 162 11.54 -5.55 -0.93
C PHE A 162 12.44 -5.17 -2.12
N VAL A 163 13.70 -4.84 -1.84
CA VAL A 163 14.66 -4.46 -2.89
C VAL A 163 14.88 -5.65 -3.83
N GLY A 164 14.74 -5.42 -5.13
CA GLY A 164 14.91 -6.46 -6.15
C GLY A 164 13.75 -7.45 -6.33
N HIS A 165 12.71 -7.38 -5.48
CA HIS A 165 11.57 -8.29 -5.58
C HIS A 165 10.36 -7.63 -6.24
N GLY A 166 9.64 -8.40 -7.09
CA GLY A 166 8.35 -7.99 -7.66
C GLY A 166 7.18 -8.21 -6.70
N ASP A 167 6.00 -7.71 -7.06
CA ASP A 167 4.81 -7.70 -6.20
C ASP A 167 4.37 -9.10 -5.72
N MET A 168 4.49 -10.13 -6.57
CA MET A 168 4.11 -11.49 -6.19
C MET A 168 5.04 -12.05 -5.11
N ALA A 169 6.37 -11.87 -5.26
CA ALA A 169 7.36 -12.30 -4.28
C ALA A 169 7.19 -11.55 -2.96
N ARG A 170 6.97 -10.22 -3.02
CA ARG A 170 6.69 -9.39 -1.84
C ARG A 170 5.42 -9.85 -1.12
N GLY A 171 4.35 -10.17 -1.86
CA GLY A 171 3.10 -10.65 -1.29
C GLY A 171 3.27 -11.98 -0.55
N GLY A 172 3.97 -12.93 -1.14
CA GLY A 172 4.30 -14.22 -0.51
C GLY A 172 5.15 -14.05 0.75
N LEU A 173 6.20 -13.23 0.68
CA LEU A 173 7.07 -12.91 1.81
C LEU A 173 6.29 -12.32 2.98
N LEU A 174 5.42 -11.34 2.73
CA LEU A 174 4.60 -10.71 3.76
C LEU A 174 3.68 -11.70 4.47
N LEU A 175 3.03 -12.61 3.72
CA LEU A 175 2.18 -13.65 4.31
C LEU A 175 2.98 -14.65 5.15
N GLN A 176 4.14 -15.08 4.65
CA GLN A 176 5.05 -15.97 5.38
C GLN A 176 5.50 -15.34 6.70
N ARG A 177 5.90 -14.07 6.68
CA ARG A 177 6.35 -13.34 7.87
C ARG A 177 5.24 -13.13 8.88
N ALA A 178 4.04 -12.78 8.42
CA ALA A 178 2.88 -12.67 9.30
C ALA A 178 2.54 -14.02 9.96
N ALA A 179 2.57 -15.11 9.20
CA ALA A 179 2.30 -16.45 9.74
C ALA A 179 3.35 -16.94 10.74
N SER A 180 4.62 -16.55 10.55
CA SER A 180 5.70 -16.93 11.47
C SER A 180 5.87 -15.99 12.69
N GLY A 181 5.15 -14.87 12.74
CA GLY A 181 5.35 -13.84 13.79
C GLY A 181 6.71 -13.15 13.73
N VAL A 182 7.44 -13.26 12.59
CA VAL A 182 8.79 -12.68 12.42
C VAL A 182 8.72 -11.44 11.54
N GLU A 183 8.96 -10.29 12.13
CA GLU A 183 8.91 -9.00 11.44
C GLU A 183 10.10 -8.83 10.46
N LEU A 184 9.86 -8.11 9.35
CA LEU A 184 10.88 -7.73 8.39
C LEU A 184 11.79 -6.63 8.95
N SER A 185 12.99 -6.49 8.40
CA SER A 185 13.89 -5.38 8.70
C SER A 185 13.48 -4.13 7.92
N TYR A 186 13.50 -2.96 8.57
CA TYR A 186 13.15 -1.70 7.92
C TYR A 186 14.35 -0.79 7.80
N ILE A 187 14.43 -0.10 6.66
CA ILE A 187 15.43 0.95 6.39
C ILE A 187 14.70 2.23 5.97
N PRO A 188 15.31 3.42 6.21
CA PRO A 188 14.74 4.68 5.75
C PRO A 188 14.54 4.70 4.23
N VAL A 189 13.46 5.33 3.78
CA VAL A 189 13.20 5.51 2.34
C VAL A 189 14.22 6.48 1.72
N SER A 190 14.85 7.35 2.49
CA SER A 190 15.97 8.21 2.08
C SER A 190 17.25 7.42 1.72
N ASP A 191 17.38 6.16 2.18
CA ASP A 191 18.55 5.32 1.88
C ASP A 191 18.66 5.02 0.38
N PRO A 192 19.81 5.34 -0.28
CA PRO A 192 20.01 5.08 -1.71
C PRO A 192 19.86 3.60 -2.12
N SER A 193 20.09 2.66 -1.19
CA SER A 193 19.95 1.22 -1.46
C SER A 193 18.54 0.80 -1.84
N ARG A 194 17.53 1.67 -1.59
CA ARG A 194 16.12 1.46 -1.99
C ARG A 194 15.94 1.18 -3.49
N LEU A 195 16.82 1.76 -4.33
CA LEU A 195 16.68 1.66 -5.78
C LEU A 195 17.10 0.30 -6.31
N GLY A 196 17.83 -0.50 -5.52
CA GLY A 196 18.41 -1.76 -5.93
C GLY A 196 19.44 -1.57 -7.05
N ILE A 197 20.26 -2.56 -7.28
CA ILE A 197 21.02 -2.67 -8.54
C ILE A 197 20.02 -3.17 -9.58
N ARG A 198 19.60 -2.32 -10.52
CA ARG A 198 18.83 -2.80 -11.69
C ARG A 198 19.71 -3.83 -12.41
N PRO A 199 19.27 -5.09 -12.57
CA PRO A 199 20.02 -6.02 -13.39
C PRO A 199 20.16 -5.37 -14.77
N THR A 200 21.40 -5.28 -15.26
CA THR A 200 21.65 -4.77 -16.61
C THR A 200 20.88 -5.63 -17.60
N LYS A 201 20.48 -5.10 -18.77
CA LYS A 201 19.81 -5.87 -19.83
C LYS A 201 20.52 -7.19 -20.11
N LYS A 202 21.85 -7.22 -19.98
CA LYS A 202 22.72 -8.41 -20.15
C LYS A 202 22.48 -9.47 -19.06
N ALA A 203 22.39 -9.07 -17.79
CA ALA A 203 22.14 -10.03 -16.70
C ALA A 203 20.72 -10.61 -16.75
N ARG A 204 19.75 -9.87 -17.30
CA ARG A 204 18.38 -10.37 -17.52
C ARG A 204 18.31 -11.39 -18.64
N ALA A 205 19.02 -11.14 -19.76
CA ALA A 205 19.12 -12.08 -20.87
C ALA A 205 19.85 -13.38 -20.49
N GLU A 206 20.87 -13.31 -19.63
CA GLU A 206 21.60 -14.47 -19.13
C GLU A 206 20.77 -15.32 -18.14
N PHE A 207 19.86 -14.70 -17.40
CA PHE A 207 18.93 -15.41 -16.52
C PHE A 207 17.83 -16.13 -17.31
N ASP A 208 17.22 -15.42 -18.29
CA ASP A 208 16.17 -15.98 -19.15
C ASP A 208 16.69 -17.11 -20.08
N ALA A 209 17.99 -17.14 -20.39
CA ALA A 209 18.64 -18.19 -21.18
C ALA A 209 18.98 -19.47 -20.36
N ARG A 210 18.80 -19.45 -19.04
CA ARG A 210 19.06 -20.59 -18.13
C ARG A 210 17.79 -21.29 -17.65
N LEU A 211 16.61 -20.79 -18.07
CA LEU A 211 15.29 -21.40 -17.83
C LEU A 211 14.80 -22.11 -19.09
#